data_2af4080cb5fdb3a1ddcfe6a750b4dc84
#
_entry.id   2af4080cb5fdb3a1ddcfe6a750b4dc84
#
_cell.length_a   1.000
_cell.length_b   1.000
_cell.length_c   1.000
_cell.angle_alpha   90.00
_cell.angle_beta   90.00
_cell.angle_gamma   90.00
#
_symmetry.space_group_name_H-M   'P 1'
#
loop_
_entity.id
_entity.type
_entity.pdbx_description
1 polymer ?
#
loop_
_entity_poly.entity_id
_entity_poly.type
_entity_poly.pdbx_seq_one_letter_code
_entity_poly.pdbx_strand_id
1 'polypeptide(L)'
;MRILLVCSLEQQRDSTTKAASSAKPATSSLSPRWLSDVKQRIGHCITFGLKPDQTDEAGHILKEIARDWRELVAGSEGFLTDKTRLSMYRREVIWGEMDSMGHVNNVVYNRYAESGRIGWAQKYARHIDPEHAEQWRDLMTPKGEGLLLRKITTEFKFPMVYPDHVTIYHKLTSRPKEGTDNFDMHVIILSELHQRPAARLIEDCVLYDYRRAKKTPLQPWMLKVLQKTWDLQEEAKRINSQRVHSILDRVRKLETDSWDREDAVEDMGSVSK
;
A
#
# COMPACT_ATOMS: atom_id res chain seq x y z
N MET A 1 -10.48 -43.65 -1.30
CA MET A 1 -9.28 -43.51 -0.46
C MET A 1 -9.34 -42.10 0.17
N ARG A 2 -9.80 -42.00 1.40
CA ARG A 2 -9.97 -40.72 2.12
C ARG A 2 -8.63 -40.36 2.78
N ILE A 3 -8.07 -39.19 2.44
CA ILE A 3 -6.94 -38.63 3.17
C ILE A 3 -7.52 -37.64 4.17
N LEU A 4 -7.45 -38.00 5.44
CA LEU A 4 -7.74 -37.14 6.59
C LEU A 4 -6.49 -36.32 6.88
N LEU A 5 -6.58 -34.98 6.72
CA LEU A 5 -5.57 -34.06 7.28
C LEU A 5 -6.01 -33.70 8.70
N VAL A 6 -5.27 -34.19 9.67
CA VAL A 6 -5.43 -33.87 11.10
C VAL A 6 -4.64 -32.58 11.34
N CYS A 7 -5.33 -31.48 11.65
CA CYS A 7 -4.72 -30.26 12.18
C CYS A 7 -4.70 -30.39 13.72
N SER A 8 -3.50 -30.57 14.30
CA SER A 8 -3.29 -30.53 15.74
C SER A 8 -3.19 -29.10 16.23
N LEU A 9 -4.12 -28.68 17.05
CA LEU A 9 -4.05 -27.46 17.86
C LEU A 9 -3.30 -27.80 19.15
N GLU A 10 -2.08 -27.31 19.30
CA GLU A 10 -1.41 -27.27 20.60
C GLU A 10 -1.62 -25.90 21.24
N GLN A 11 -2.44 -25.87 22.28
CA GLN A 11 -2.50 -24.78 23.26
C GLN A 11 -1.35 -24.96 24.24
N GLN A 12 -0.36 -24.08 24.21
CA GLN A 12 0.54 -23.90 25.36
C GLN A 12 0.13 -22.64 26.14
N ARG A 13 -0.37 -22.88 27.33
CA ARG A 13 -0.41 -21.91 28.43
C ARG A 13 0.95 -21.90 29.09
N ASP A 14 1.59 -20.75 29.14
CA ASP A 14 2.62 -20.52 30.14
C ASP A 14 2.44 -19.15 30.81
N SER A 15 2.44 -19.26 32.12
CA SER A 15 2.26 -18.18 33.08
C SER A 15 3.59 -17.62 33.54
N THR A 16 3.60 -16.30 33.84
CA THR A 16 4.49 -15.56 34.75
C THR A 16 5.94 -15.33 34.33
N THR A 17 6.34 -14.08 34.12
CA THR A 17 6.93 -13.19 35.17
C THR A 17 7.17 -11.78 34.63
N LYS A 18 6.76 -10.78 35.41
CA LYS A 18 7.08 -9.36 35.20
C LYS A 18 8.56 -9.10 35.32
N ALA A 19 9.17 -8.52 34.29
CA ALA A 19 10.38 -7.72 34.42
C ALA A 19 10.15 -6.41 33.68
N ALA A 20 10.12 -5.31 34.41
CA ALA A 20 10.04 -3.97 33.89
C ALA A 20 11.38 -3.64 33.20
N SER A 21 11.33 -3.45 31.88
CA SER A 21 12.42 -2.88 31.10
C SER A 21 11.88 -1.63 30.41
N SER A 22 12.48 -0.48 30.72
CA SER A 22 12.21 0.81 30.10
C SER A 22 12.63 0.77 28.62
N ALA A 23 11.72 0.37 27.74
CA ALA A 23 11.88 0.45 26.29
C ALA A 23 11.30 1.78 25.81
N LYS A 24 12.11 2.56 25.07
CA LYS A 24 11.68 3.69 24.24
C LYS A 24 10.43 3.27 23.43
N PRO A 25 9.44 4.17 23.22
CA PRO A 25 8.27 3.80 22.43
C PRO A 25 8.73 3.43 21.01
N ALA A 26 8.68 2.14 20.72
CA ALA A 26 8.74 1.65 19.35
C ALA A 26 7.56 2.32 18.63
N THR A 27 7.82 2.99 17.51
CA THR A 27 6.80 3.47 16.58
C THR A 27 5.94 2.27 16.20
N SER A 28 4.77 2.15 16.84
CA SER A 28 3.84 1.07 16.56
C SER A 28 3.48 1.14 15.08
N SER A 29 3.77 0.08 14.35
CA SER A 29 3.37 -0.03 12.95
C SER A 29 1.85 0.15 12.87
N LEU A 30 1.39 1.03 11.97
CA LEU A 30 -0.03 1.26 11.74
C LEU A 30 -0.75 -0.07 11.44
N SER A 31 -1.94 -0.26 12.01
CA SER A 31 -2.81 -1.38 11.66
C SER A 31 -3.02 -1.41 10.13
N PRO A 32 -2.94 -2.56 9.46
CA PRO A 32 -3.25 -2.68 8.03
C PRO A 32 -4.68 -2.21 7.67
N ARG A 33 -5.56 -2.09 8.66
CA ARG A 33 -6.96 -1.66 8.53
C ARG A 33 -7.22 -0.26 9.10
N TRP A 34 -6.19 0.47 9.48
CA TRP A 34 -6.29 1.75 10.18
C TRP A 34 -7.31 2.72 9.55
N LEU A 35 -7.41 2.75 8.23
CA LEU A 35 -8.35 3.62 7.52
C LEU A 35 -9.81 3.24 7.78
N SER A 36 -10.11 1.94 7.77
CA SER A 36 -11.44 1.42 8.12
C SER A 36 -11.73 1.62 9.60
N ASP A 37 -10.72 1.38 10.44
CA ASP A 37 -10.83 1.54 11.89
C ASP A 37 -11.15 3.00 12.25
N VAL A 38 -10.48 3.97 11.59
CA VAL A 38 -10.76 5.41 11.77
C VAL A 38 -12.20 5.75 11.40
N LYS A 39 -12.71 5.27 10.27
CA LYS A 39 -14.11 5.52 9.87
C LYS A 39 -15.10 4.95 10.89
N GLN A 40 -14.84 3.74 11.39
CA GLN A 40 -15.67 3.10 12.42
C GLN A 40 -15.62 3.90 13.74
N ARG A 41 -14.43 4.34 14.17
CA ARG A 41 -14.24 5.14 15.37
C ARG A 41 -14.99 6.46 15.30
N ILE A 42 -14.95 7.17 14.17
CA ILE A 42 -15.75 8.40 13.95
C ILE A 42 -17.24 8.08 13.99
N GLY A 43 -17.68 6.99 13.34
CA GLY A 43 -19.07 6.52 13.41
C GLY A 43 -19.52 6.28 14.85
N HIS A 44 -18.68 5.69 15.68
CA HIS A 44 -18.96 5.48 17.09
C HIS A 44 -19.08 6.81 17.87
N CYS A 45 -18.21 7.79 17.60
CA CYS A 45 -18.36 9.12 18.20
C CYS A 45 -19.72 9.77 17.86
N ILE A 46 -20.20 9.58 16.62
CA ILE A 46 -21.49 10.13 16.18
C ILE A 46 -22.67 9.51 16.96
N THR A 47 -22.63 8.22 17.29
CA THR A 47 -23.71 7.56 18.06
C THR A 47 -23.83 8.07 19.51
N PHE A 48 -22.77 8.69 20.04
CA PHE A 48 -22.79 9.32 21.37
C PHE A 48 -23.07 10.81 21.34
N GLY A 49 -23.40 11.35 20.16
CA GLY A 49 -23.69 12.78 19.98
C GLY A 49 -22.42 13.63 19.92
N LEU A 50 -22.27 14.37 18.83
CA LEU A 50 -21.18 15.32 18.63
C LEU A 50 -21.73 16.75 18.73
N LYS A 51 -20.97 17.64 19.34
CA LYS A 51 -21.22 19.08 19.28
C LYS A 51 -21.01 19.60 17.87
N PRO A 52 -21.57 20.79 17.51
CA PRO A 52 -21.40 21.32 16.14
C PRO A 52 -19.95 21.41 15.66
N ASP A 53 -19.05 21.90 16.49
CA ASP A 53 -17.60 21.99 16.18
C ASP A 53 -16.92 20.61 15.98
N GLN A 54 -17.36 19.63 16.77
CA GLN A 54 -16.90 18.25 16.65
C GLN A 54 -17.46 17.58 15.38
N THR A 55 -18.69 17.88 15.01
CA THR A 55 -19.31 17.41 13.77
C THR A 55 -18.57 17.96 12.56
N ASP A 56 -18.21 19.24 12.57
CA ASP A 56 -17.42 19.88 11.53
C ASP A 56 -16.03 19.23 11.43
N GLU A 57 -15.38 18.98 12.56
CA GLU A 57 -14.07 18.32 12.61
C GLU A 57 -14.15 16.88 12.06
N ALA A 58 -15.13 16.09 12.47
CA ALA A 58 -15.37 14.75 11.93
C ALA A 58 -15.61 14.80 10.42
N GLY A 59 -16.37 15.78 9.94
CA GLY A 59 -16.60 16.04 8.52
C GLY A 59 -15.32 16.39 7.75
N HIS A 60 -14.44 17.20 8.33
CA HIS A 60 -13.14 17.52 7.74
C HIS A 60 -12.24 16.28 7.62
N ILE A 61 -12.14 15.46 8.67
CA ILE A 61 -11.38 14.22 8.65
C ILE A 61 -11.92 13.27 7.57
N LEU A 62 -13.23 13.05 7.51
CA LEU A 62 -13.85 12.17 6.53
C LEU A 62 -13.65 12.66 5.09
N LYS A 63 -13.72 13.97 4.85
CA LYS A 63 -13.43 14.57 3.52
C LYS A 63 -11.96 14.40 3.13
N GLU A 64 -11.02 14.61 4.07
CA GLU A 64 -9.60 14.37 3.84
C GLU A 64 -9.33 12.91 3.46
N ILE A 65 -9.87 11.97 4.23
CA ILE A 65 -9.76 10.54 3.95
C ILE A 65 -10.38 10.19 2.60
N ALA A 66 -11.59 10.67 2.30
CA ALA A 66 -12.27 10.35 1.04
C ALA A 66 -11.49 10.83 -0.19
N ARG A 67 -10.86 12.01 -0.10
CA ARG A 67 -10.08 12.58 -1.19
C ARG A 67 -8.70 11.93 -1.35
N ASP A 68 -7.99 11.74 -0.25
CA ASP A 68 -6.55 11.45 -0.23
C ASP A 68 -6.23 10.02 0.23
N TRP A 69 -7.18 9.12 0.31
CA TRP A 69 -6.99 7.78 0.90
C TRP A 69 -5.83 6.99 0.29
N ARG A 70 -5.57 7.14 -1.02
CA ARG A 70 -4.45 6.44 -1.66
C ARG A 70 -3.10 6.99 -1.20
N GLU A 71 -2.99 8.30 -1.05
CA GLU A 71 -1.79 8.95 -0.51
C GLU A 71 -1.58 8.57 0.96
N LEU A 72 -2.67 8.56 1.75
CA LEU A 72 -2.60 8.18 3.15
C LEU A 72 -2.24 6.71 3.33
N VAL A 73 -2.75 5.80 2.48
CA VAL A 73 -2.47 4.35 2.57
C VAL A 73 -1.13 3.99 1.94
N ALA A 74 -0.90 4.38 0.69
CA ALA A 74 0.32 4.01 -0.03
C ALA A 74 1.47 5.01 0.20
N GLY A 75 1.16 6.32 0.19
CA GLY A 75 2.18 7.35 0.38
C GLY A 75 2.82 7.33 1.76
N SER A 76 2.09 6.97 2.82
CA SER A 76 2.65 6.79 4.16
C SER A 76 3.68 5.66 4.26
N GLU A 77 3.70 4.77 3.28
CA GLU A 77 4.69 3.71 3.13
C GLU A 77 5.81 4.09 2.14
N GLY A 78 5.73 5.27 1.53
CA GLY A 78 6.71 5.78 0.58
C GLY A 78 6.39 5.48 -0.89
N PHE A 79 5.21 4.99 -1.23
CA PHE A 79 4.80 4.92 -2.62
C PHE A 79 4.51 6.33 -3.15
N LEU A 80 4.98 6.62 -4.36
CA LEU A 80 4.70 7.88 -5.04
C LEU A 80 3.36 7.75 -5.77
N THR A 81 2.38 8.53 -5.32
CA THR A 81 0.97 8.38 -5.74
C THR A 81 0.54 9.37 -6.82
N ASP A 82 1.43 10.28 -7.22
CA ASP A 82 1.14 11.27 -8.27
C ASP A 82 0.91 10.60 -9.65
N LYS A 83 0.14 11.29 -10.51
CA LYS A 83 -0.27 10.76 -11.83
C LYS A 83 0.90 10.48 -12.78
N THR A 84 2.05 11.14 -12.57
CA THR A 84 3.22 10.97 -13.42
C THR A 84 4.04 9.74 -13.04
N ARG A 85 3.80 9.15 -11.86
CA ARG A 85 4.51 7.97 -11.32
C ARG A 85 3.61 6.76 -11.07
N LEU A 86 2.31 6.96 -11.19
CA LEU A 86 1.30 5.92 -11.04
C LEU A 86 1.48 4.81 -12.07
N SER A 87 1.66 3.58 -11.61
CA SER A 87 1.90 2.42 -12.48
C SER A 87 0.65 2.00 -13.26
N MET A 88 -0.48 1.86 -12.56
CA MET A 88 -1.78 1.53 -13.15
C MET A 88 -2.90 2.17 -12.31
N TYR A 89 -3.88 2.81 -12.99
CA TYR A 89 -4.96 3.52 -12.32
C TYR A 89 -6.33 2.91 -12.62
N ARG A 90 -7.04 2.51 -11.56
CA ARG A 90 -8.44 2.07 -11.58
C ARG A 90 -8.74 1.05 -12.71
N ARG A 91 -7.85 0.06 -12.89
CA ARG A 91 -8.12 -1.03 -13.78
C ARG A 91 -9.31 -1.83 -13.25
N GLU A 92 -10.30 -2.03 -14.07
CA GLU A 92 -11.47 -2.84 -13.74
C GLU A 92 -11.06 -4.30 -13.50
N VAL A 93 -11.57 -4.88 -12.42
CA VAL A 93 -11.57 -6.33 -12.20
C VAL A 93 -12.72 -6.90 -13.01
N ILE A 94 -12.43 -7.78 -13.96
CA ILE A 94 -13.45 -8.37 -14.82
C ILE A 94 -13.91 -9.72 -14.29
N TRP A 95 -15.15 -10.08 -14.60
CA TRP A 95 -15.74 -11.35 -14.12
C TRP A 95 -14.91 -12.58 -14.52
N GLY A 96 -14.32 -12.61 -15.71
CA GLY A 96 -13.46 -13.71 -16.18
C GLY A 96 -12.12 -13.87 -15.43
N GLU A 97 -11.81 -13.00 -14.50
CA GLU A 97 -10.63 -13.12 -13.61
C GLU A 97 -10.94 -13.90 -12.32
N MET A 98 -12.22 -14.25 -12.11
CA MET A 98 -12.64 -15.04 -10.94
C MET A 98 -12.30 -16.52 -11.14
N ASP A 99 -11.99 -17.19 -10.03
CA ASP A 99 -11.80 -18.65 -9.99
C ASP A 99 -13.05 -19.39 -9.46
N SER A 100 -12.95 -20.70 -9.33
CA SER A 100 -14.04 -21.53 -8.82
C SER A 100 -14.42 -21.26 -7.35
N MET A 101 -13.58 -20.55 -6.62
CA MET A 101 -13.84 -20.12 -5.23
C MET A 101 -14.63 -18.81 -5.18
N GLY A 102 -14.92 -18.21 -6.33
CA GLY A 102 -15.64 -16.94 -6.42
C GLY A 102 -14.78 -15.71 -6.09
N HIS A 103 -13.48 -15.82 -6.17
CA HIS A 103 -12.52 -14.73 -5.92
C HIS A 103 -11.61 -14.52 -7.13
N VAL A 104 -10.99 -13.34 -7.22
CA VAL A 104 -9.95 -13.09 -8.22
C VAL A 104 -8.83 -14.11 -8.07
N ASN A 105 -8.55 -14.85 -9.14
CA ASN A 105 -7.56 -15.90 -9.16
C ASN A 105 -6.17 -15.37 -8.78
N ASN A 106 -5.44 -16.12 -7.97
CA ASN A 106 -4.12 -15.73 -7.43
C ASN A 106 -3.12 -15.31 -8.52
N VAL A 107 -3.13 -15.94 -9.70
CA VAL A 107 -2.22 -15.58 -10.80
C VAL A 107 -2.55 -14.22 -11.41
N VAL A 108 -3.77 -13.73 -11.28
CA VAL A 108 -4.19 -12.43 -11.81
C VAL A 108 -3.49 -11.29 -11.10
N TYR A 109 -3.23 -11.40 -9.80
CA TYR A 109 -2.47 -10.40 -9.05
C TYR A 109 -1.04 -10.23 -9.61
N ASN A 110 -0.39 -11.33 -10.02
CA ASN A 110 0.92 -11.27 -10.66
C ASN A 110 0.84 -10.60 -12.04
N ARG A 111 -0.24 -10.83 -12.81
CA ARG A 111 -0.49 -10.12 -14.09
C ARG A 111 -0.74 -8.63 -13.88
N TYR A 112 -1.41 -8.25 -12.80
CA TYR A 112 -1.59 -6.86 -12.43
C TYR A 112 -0.26 -6.19 -12.11
N ALA A 113 0.61 -6.84 -11.34
CA ALA A 113 1.94 -6.35 -11.01
C ALA A 113 2.81 -6.21 -12.27
N GLU A 114 2.83 -7.21 -13.15
CA GLU A 114 3.55 -7.17 -14.43
C GLU A 114 3.10 -6.00 -15.31
N SER A 115 1.79 -5.85 -15.51
CA SER A 115 1.23 -4.73 -16.27
C SER A 115 1.55 -3.38 -15.62
N GLY A 116 1.54 -3.34 -14.29
CA GLY A 116 1.97 -2.19 -13.51
C GLY A 116 3.44 -1.84 -13.73
N ARG A 117 4.35 -2.84 -13.76
CA ARG A 117 5.78 -2.64 -14.02
C ARG A 117 6.05 -2.05 -15.41
N ILE A 118 5.31 -2.53 -16.42
CA ILE A 118 5.35 -1.93 -17.77
C ILE A 118 4.89 -0.47 -17.72
N GLY A 119 3.77 -0.21 -17.04
CA GLY A 119 3.25 1.16 -16.84
C GLY A 119 4.26 2.06 -16.11
N TRP A 120 4.94 1.54 -15.10
CA TRP A 120 6.01 2.22 -14.38
C TRP A 120 7.15 2.66 -15.32
N ALA A 121 7.69 1.77 -16.12
CA ALA A 121 8.74 2.10 -17.09
C ALA A 121 8.27 3.13 -18.14
N GLN A 122 7.02 3.01 -18.61
CA GLN A 122 6.43 3.99 -19.53
C GLN A 122 6.28 5.37 -18.90
N LYS A 123 6.01 5.47 -17.59
CA LYS A 123 5.96 6.75 -16.87
C LYS A 123 7.34 7.38 -16.77
N TYR A 124 8.37 6.57 -16.52
CA TYR A 124 9.75 7.06 -16.57
C TYR A 124 10.07 7.63 -17.95
N ALA A 125 9.80 6.90 -19.02
CA ALA A 125 10.02 7.35 -20.38
C ALA A 125 9.29 8.64 -20.73
N ARG A 126 8.09 8.88 -20.19
CA ARG A 126 7.25 10.04 -20.58
C ARG A 126 7.43 11.26 -19.70
N HIS A 127 7.64 11.07 -18.40
CA HIS A 127 7.48 12.13 -17.43
C HIS A 127 8.70 12.36 -16.52
N ILE A 128 9.45 11.30 -16.24
CA ILE A 128 10.50 11.34 -15.22
C ILE A 128 11.86 11.58 -15.86
N ASP A 129 12.15 10.89 -16.95
CA ASP A 129 13.42 10.93 -17.66
C ASP A 129 13.20 10.80 -19.17
N PRO A 130 12.59 11.83 -19.79
CA PRO A 130 12.31 11.83 -21.22
C PRO A 130 13.58 11.81 -22.12
N GLU A 131 14.72 12.23 -21.58
CA GLU A 131 16.02 12.18 -22.30
C GLU A 131 16.42 10.75 -22.65
N HIS A 132 16.04 9.78 -21.81
CA HIS A 132 16.32 8.35 -22.01
C HIS A 132 15.02 7.56 -22.30
N ALA A 133 14.05 8.20 -22.95
CA ALA A 133 12.71 7.60 -23.14
C ALA A 133 12.74 6.29 -23.94
N GLU A 134 13.63 6.16 -24.91
CA GLU A 134 13.80 4.92 -25.69
C GLU A 134 14.36 3.80 -24.82
N GLN A 135 15.41 4.08 -24.06
CA GLN A 135 16.04 3.13 -23.16
C GLN A 135 15.05 2.62 -22.10
N TRP A 136 14.24 3.51 -21.49
CA TRP A 136 13.19 3.10 -20.55
C TRP A 136 12.14 2.18 -21.17
N ARG A 137 11.75 2.42 -22.44
CA ARG A 137 10.82 1.53 -23.15
C ARG A 137 11.47 0.19 -23.50
N ASP A 138 12.73 0.22 -23.92
CA ASP A 138 13.47 -0.97 -24.33
C ASP A 138 13.77 -1.90 -23.16
N LEU A 139 13.76 -1.42 -21.91
CA LEU A 139 13.84 -2.29 -20.72
C LEU A 139 12.79 -3.40 -20.69
N MET A 140 11.65 -3.19 -21.34
CA MET A 140 10.56 -4.17 -21.44
C MET A 140 10.60 -5.00 -22.73
N THR A 141 11.73 -4.97 -23.46
CA THR A 141 11.94 -5.69 -24.72
C THR A 141 13.28 -6.43 -24.72
N PRO A 142 13.48 -7.42 -25.59
CA PRO A 142 14.79 -8.11 -25.72
C PRO A 142 15.79 -7.36 -26.63
N LYS A 143 15.66 -6.04 -26.78
CA LYS A 143 16.47 -5.22 -27.68
C LYS A 143 17.67 -4.57 -26.98
N GLY A 144 18.61 -5.34 -26.47
CA GLY A 144 19.77 -4.77 -25.79
C GLY A 144 19.71 -5.01 -24.29
N GLU A 145 19.62 -3.97 -23.46
CA GLU A 145 19.46 -4.12 -22.03
C GLU A 145 17.97 -4.21 -21.67
N GLY A 146 17.59 -5.25 -20.92
CA GLY A 146 16.23 -5.47 -20.49
C GLY A 146 16.13 -5.71 -18.98
N LEU A 147 14.96 -5.43 -18.41
CA LEU A 147 14.66 -5.67 -17.02
C LEU A 147 13.98 -7.03 -16.86
N LEU A 148 14.71 -8.02 -16.37
CA LEU A 148 14.20 -9.35 -16.11
C LEU A 148 13.65 -9.45 -14.69
N LEU A 149 12.50 -10.09 -14.55
CA LEU A 149 11.97 -10.50 -13.26
C LEU A 149 12.60 -11.85 -12.89
N ARG A 150 13.49 -11.85 -11.89
CA ARG A 150 14.17 -13.07 -11.39
C ARG A 150 13.30 -13.82 -10.39
N LYS A 151 12.60 -13.06 -9.53
CA LYS A 151 11.75 -13.62 -8.47
C LYS A 151 10.59 -12.68 -8.21
N ILE A 152 9.44 -13.27 -7.91
CA ILE A 152 8.27 -12.56 -7.39
C ILE A 152 7.76 -13.27 -6.14
N THR A 153 7.48 -12.52 -5.09
CA THR A 153 6.83 -13.00 -3.87
C THR A 153 5.54 -12.25 -3.70
N THR A 154 4.42 -12.96 -3.59
CA THR A 154 3.08 -12.37 -3.47
C THR A 154 2.48 -12.69 -2.11
N GLU A 155 2.02 -11.68 -1.42
CA GLU A 155 1.29 -11.77 -0.16
C GLU A 155 -0.14 -11.27 -0.38
N PHE A 156 -1.11 -12.16 -0.28
CA PHE A 156 -2.53 -11.84 -0.40
C PHE A 156 -3.07 -11.31 0.93
N LYS A 157 -3.79 -10.18 0.91
CA LYS A 157 -4.30 -9.53 2.12
C LYS A 157 -5.78 -9.80 2.36
N PHE A 158 -6.56 -9.91 1.31
CA PHE A 158 -7.94 -10.38 1.34
C PHE A 158 -8.39 -10.83 -0.06
N PRO A 159 -9.40 -11.71 -0.15
CA PRO A 159 -9.94 -12.13 -1.44
C PRO A 159 -10.75 -10.99 -2.08
N MET A 160 -10.33 -10.54 -3.27
CA MET A 160 -11.11 -9.60 -4.08
C MET A 160 -12.18 -10.33 -4.88
N VAL A 161 -13.28 -9.63 -5.15
CA VAL A 161 -14.43 -10.12 -5.91
C VAL A 161 -14.82 -9.07 -6.96
N TYR A 162 -15.28 -9.51 -8.12
CA TYR A 162 -15.96 -8.65 -9.08
C TYR A 162 -17.33 -8.17 -8.53
N PRO A 163 -17.74 -6.91 -8.74
CA PRO A 163 -16.97 -5.85 -9.40
C PRO A 163 -16.06 -5.07 -8.44
N ASP A 164 -14.86 -4.77 -8.87
CA ASP A 164 -13.93 -3.87 -8.18
C ASP A 164 -13.03 -3.17 -9.22
N HIS A 165 -12.20 -2.23 -8.78
CA HIS A 165 -11.13 -1.65 -9.55
C HIS A 165 -9.83 -1.73 -8.74
N VAL A 166 -8.71 -1.90 -9.41
CA VAL A 166 -7.39 -1.91 -8.76
C VAL A 166 -6.54 -0.73 -9.20
N THR A 167 -5.85 -0.15 -8.24
CA THR A 167 -4.79 0.85 -8.47
C THR A 167 -3.47 0.28 -7.98
N ILE A 168 -2.41 0.42 -8.77
CA ILE A 168 -1.13 -0.25 -8.54
C ILE A 168 -0.01 0.78 -8.51
N TYR A 169 0.80 0.70 -7.47
CA TYR A 169 2.00 1.50 -7.30
C TYR A 169 3.22 0.60 -7.12
N HIS A 170 4.35 1.07 -7.64
CA HIS A 170 5.66 0.46 -7.45
C HIS A 170 6.56 1.41 -6.67
N LYS A 171 7.38 0.87 -5.79
CA LYS A 171 8.45 1.62 -5.12
C LYS A 171 9.71 0.77 -5.00
N LEU A 172 10.86 1.42 -4.98
CA LEU A 172 12.13 0.78 -4.65
C LEU A 172 12.12 0.36 -3.18
N THR A 173 12.75 -0.78 -2.87
CA THR A 173 12.86 -1.28 -1.48
C THR A 173 14.08 -0.74 -0.76
N SER A 174 15.09 -0.32 -1.52
CA SER A 174 16.33 0.25 -1.02
C SER A 174 16.89 1.27 -2.01
N ARG A 175 17.80 2.13 -1.53
CA ARG A 175 18.51 3.08 -2.40
C ARG A 175 19.46 2.33 -3.32
N PRO A 176 19.30 2.43 -4.66
CA PRO A 176 20.19 1.76 -5.61
C PRO A 176 21.63 2.24 -5.48
N LYS A 177 22.60 1.31 -5.61
CA LYS A 177 24.02 1.57 -5.48
C LYS A 177 24.74 1.36 -6.81
N GLU A 178 25.84 2.05 -6.98
CA GLU A 178 26.72 1.86 -8.13
C GLU A 178 27.25 0.42 -8.19
N GLY A 179 27.39 -0.10 -9.39
CA GLY A 179 27.89 -1.46 -9.63
C GLY A 179 26.89 -2.59 -9.38
N THR A 180 25.67 -2.30 -8.87
CA THR A 180 24.63 -3.33 -8.74
C THR A 180 23.95 -3.62 -10.06
N ASP A 181 23.60 -4.88 -10.30
CA ASP A 181 22.92 -5.37 -11.51
C ASP A 181 21.42 -5.62 -11.28
N ASN A 182 20.92 -5.34 -10.09
CA ASN A 182 19.54 -5.58 -9.69
C ASN A 182 19.03 -4.54 -8.72
N PHE A 183 17.71 -4.47 -8.61
CA PHE A 183 16.98 -3.76 -7.57
C PHE A 183 15.65 -4.45 -7.31
N ASP A 184 15.19 -4.36 -6.07
CA ASP A 184 13.90 -4.90 -5.67
C ASP A 184 12.86 -3.79 -5.68
N MET A 185 11.66 -4.13 -6.14
CA MET A 185 10.49 -3.27 -6.07
C MET A 185 9.43 -3.88 -5.16
N HIS A 186 8.89 -3.06 -4.26
CA HIS A 186 7.61 -3.35 -3.63
C HIS A 186 6.48 -2.91 -4.56
N VAL A 187 5.49 -3.77 -4.69
CA VAL A 187 4.24 -3.49 -5.40
C VAL A 187 3.10 -3.52 -4.40
N ILE A 188 2.25 -2.52 -4.45
CA ILE A 188 0.99 -2.51 -3.71
C ILE A 188 -0.18 -2.50 -4.71
N ILE A 189 -1.08 -3.45 -4.56
CA ILE A 189 -2.33 -3.53 -5.32
C ILE A 189 -3.45 -3.10 -4.39
N LEU A 190 -4.02 -1.94 -4.65
CA LEU A 190 -5.11 -1.36 -3.86
C LEU A 190 -6.45 -1.74 -4.48
N SER A 191 -7.37 -2.26 -3.68
CA SER A 191 -8.79 -2.33 -4.00
C SER A 191 -9.41 -0.95 -3.84
N GLU A 192 -10.05 -0.46 -4.89
CA GLU A 192 -10.76 0.83 -4.87
C GLU A 192 -12.04 0.75 -4.04
N LEU A 193 -12.77 -0.36 -4.12
CA LEU A 193 -13.99 -0.59 -3.37
C LEU A 193 -13.72 -0.63 -1.86
N HIS A 194 -12.69 -1.37 -1.45
CA HIS A 194 -12.37 -1.56 -0.04
C HIS A 194 -11.38 -0.53 0.52
N GLN A 195 -10.78 0.32 -0.33
CA GLN A 195 -9.81 1.34 0.03
C GLN A 195 -8.66 0.82 0.91
N ARG A 196 -8.14 -0.36 0.56
CA ARG A 196 -7.04 -1.02 1.27
C ARG A 196 -6.21 -1.92 0.34
N PRO A 197 -4.99 -2.31 0.75
CA PRO A 197 -4.20 -3.27 -0.01
C PRO A 197 -4.93 -4.62 -0.14
N ALA A 198 -5.10 -5.09 -1.38
CA ALA A 198 -5.58 -6.44 -1.69
C ALA A 198 -4.43 -7.44 -1.74
N ALA A 199 -3.28 -7.00 -2.27
CA ALA A 199 -2.05 -7.78 -2.28
C ALA A 199 -0.82 -6.87 -2.19
N ARG A 200 0.28 -7.47 -1.74
CA ARG A 200 1.62 -6.87 -1.74
C ARG A 200 2.57 -7.84 -2.40
N LEU A 201 3.46 -7.31 -3.24
CA LEU A 201 4.43 -8.15 -3.92
C LEU A 201 5.84 -7.55 -3.75
N ILE A 202 6.82 -8.44 -3.82
CA ILE A 202 8.23 -8.07 -3.94
C ILE A 202 8.71 -8.64 -5.25
N GLU A 203 9.17 -7.79 -6.14
CA GLU A 203 9.75 -8.11 -7.43
C GLU A 203 11.25 -7.90 -7.38
N ASP A 204 12.01 -8.98 -7.57
CA ASP A 204 13.46 -8.95 -7.72
C ASP A 204 13.78 -8.79 -9.22
N CYS A 205 14.19 -7.61 -9.61
CA CYS A 205 14.43 -7.20 -10.98
C CYS A 205 15.92 -7.11 -11.27
N VAL A 206 16.36 -7.74 -12.36
CA VAL A 206 17.77 -7.82 -12.79
C VAL A 206 17.91 -7.16 -14.15
N LEU A 207 18.92 -6.29 -14.29
CA LEU A 207 19.28 -5.73 -15.58
C LEU A 207 20.14 -6.76 -16.37
N TYR A 208 19.71 -7.05 -17.60
CA TYR A 208 20.30 -8.08 -18.43
C TYR A 208 20.59 -7.57 -19.83
N ASP A 209 21.84 -7.74 -20.27
CA ASP A 209 22.25 -7.44 -21.64
C ASP A 209 21.99 -8.67 -22.53
N TYR A 210 20.96 -8.60 -23.38
CA TYR A 210 20.59 -9.67 -24.31
C TYR A 210 21.62 -9.91 -25.41
N ARG A 211 22.44 -8.91 -25.76
CA ARG A 211 23.48 -9.06 -26.78
C ARG A 211 24.68 -9.87 -26.26
N ARG A 212 24.98 -9.66 -24.97
CA ARG A 212 26.09 -10.37 -24.29
C ARG A 212 25.65 -11.59 -23.50
N ALA A 213 24.33 -11.83 -23.43
CA ALA A 213 23.71 -12.91 -22.67
C ALA A 213 24.17 -12.95 -21.20
N LYS A 214 24.27 -11.79 -20.54
CA LYS A 214 24.70 -11.67 -19.14
C LYS A 214 24.05 -10.49 -18.43
N LYS A 215 24.09 -10.55 -17.10
CA LYS A 215 23.71 -9.40 -16.26
C LYS A 215 24.65 -8.23 -16.51
N THR A 216 24.12 -7.03 -16.39
CA THR A 216 24.87 -5.77 -16.54
C THR A 216 24.53 -4.83 -15.38
N PRO A 217 25.51 -4.06 -14.88
CA PRO A 217 25.24 -3.06 -13.85
C PRO A 217 24.23 -2.00 -14.32
N LEU A 218 23.55 -1.38 -13.36
CA LEU A 218 22.71 -0.22 -13.62
C LEU A 218 23.52 0.88 -14.32
N GLN A 219 23.02 1.37 -15.44
CA GLN A 219 23.64 2.46 -16.17
C GLN A 219 23.67 3.75 -15.34
N PRO A 220 24.70 4.60 -15.44
CA PRO A 220 24.82 5.80 -14.62
C PRO A 220 23.61 6.74 -14.71
N TRP A 221 23.00 6.89 -15.89
CA TRP A 221 21.80 7.69 -16.08
C TRP A 221 20.60 7.11 -15.31
N MET A 222 20.40 5.79 -15.38
CA MET A 222 19.34 5.07 -14.67
C MET A 222 19.55 5.15 -13.16
N LEU A 223 20.78 4.91 -12.68
CA LEU A 223 21.13 4.98 -11.28
C LEU A 223 20.77 6.34 -10.67
N LYS A 224 21.13 7.43 -11.35
CA LYS A 224 20.81 8.81 -10.93
C LYS A 224 19.31 9.03 -10.77
N VAL A 225 18.51 8.57 -11.73
CA VAL A 225 17.06 8.72 -11.73
C VAL A 225 16.41 7.88 -10.64
N LEU A 226 16.87 6.64 -10.45
CA LEU A 226 16.38 5.74 -9.40
C LEU A 226 16.74 6.25 -8.00
N GLN A 227 17.94 6.81 -7.80
CA GLN A 227 18.32 7.43 -6.53
C GLN A 227 17.45 8.64 -6.20
N LYS A 228 17.19 9.50 -7.18
CA LYS A 228 16.24 10.62 -7.01
C LYS A 228 14.83 10.12 -6.67
N THR A 229 14.40 9.03 -7.29
CA THR A 229 13.10 8.41 -6.98
C THR A 229 13.08 7.91 -5.54
N TRP A 230 14.14 7.27 -5.06
CA TRP A 230 14.27 6.85 -3.67
C TRP A 230 14.15 8.02 -2.70
N ASP A 231 14.87 9.12 -2.95
CA ASP A 231 14.82 10.31 -2.08
C ASP A 231 13.39 10.89 -2.00
N LEU A 232 12.65 10.92 -3.12
CA LEU A 232 11.24 11.31 -3.15
C LEU A 232 10.33 10.34 -2.39
N GLN A 233 10.62 9.03 -2.42
CA GLN A 233 9.88 8.02 -1.66
C GLN A 233 10.03 8.21 -0.16
N GLU A 234 11.24 8.51 0.33
CA GLU A 234 11.49 8.77 1.75
C GLU A 234 10.79 10.05 2.20
N GLU A 235 10.78 11.09 1.36
CA GLU A 235 10.06 12.32 1.67
C GLU A 235 8.53 12.11 1.67
N ALA A 236 7.98 11.39 0.69
CA ALA A 236 6.55 11.04 0.65
C ALA A 236 6.14 10.24 1.89
N LYS A 237 6.98 9.28 2.31
CA LYS A 237 6.78 8.51 3.53
C LYS A 237 6.72 9.40 4.76
N ARG A 238 7.67 10.32 4.90
CA ARG A 238 7.72 11.25 6.03
C ARG A 238 6.47 12.11 6.12
N ILE A 239 6.09 12.76 5.01
CA ILE A 239 4.95 13.67 4.95
C ILE A 239 3.64 12.91 5.23
N ASN A 240 3.38 11.82 4.52
CA ASN A 240 2.12 11.12 4.64
C ASN A 240 1.98 10.34 5.94
N SER A 241 3.08 9.83 6.53
CA SER A 241 3.03 9.25 7.87
C SER A 241 2.64 10.30 8.92
N GLN A 242 3.16 11.53 8.82
CA GLN A 242 2.76 12.62 9.70
C GLN A 242 1.28 12.97 9.55
N ARG A 243 0.75 13.01 8.31
CA ARG A 243 -0.69 13.22 8.05
C ARG A 243 -1.54 12.14 8.69
N VAL A 244 -1.15 10.87 8.55
CA VAL A 244 -1.88 9.75 9.17
C VAL A 244 -1.90 9.88 10.69
N HIS A 245 -0.76 10.18 11.33
CA HIS A 245 -0.72 10.38 12.78
C HIS A 245 -1.60 11.55 13.22
N SER A 246 -1.56 12.68 12.49
CA SER A 246 -2.46 13.82 12.77
C SER A 246 -3.94 13.44 12.69
N ILE A 247 -4.34 12.64 11.71
CA ILE A 247 -5.72 12.12 11.61
C ILE A 247 -6.05 11.26 12.85
N LEU A 248 -5.15 10.35 13.24
CA LEU A 248 -5.37 9.47 14.40
C LEU A 248 -5.50 10.26 15.70
N ASP A 249 -4.69 11.30 15.90
CA ASP A 249 -4.75 12.17 17.08
C ASP A 249 -6.05 12.97 17.11
N ARG A 250 -6.49 13.51 15.96
CA ARG A 250 -7.77 14.24 15.84
C ARG A 250 -8.96 13.32 16.12
N VAL A 251 -8.94 12.08 15.63
CA VAL A 251 -9.97 11.09 15.95
C VAL A 251 -9.93 10.73 17.44
N ARG A 252 -8.74 10.56 18.02
CA ARG A 252 -8.62 10.29 19.45
C ARG A 252 -9.21 11.41 20.30
N LYS A 253 -9.05 12.65 19.89
CA LYS A 253 -9.68 13.79 20.56
C LYS A 253 -11.21 13.71 20.48
N LEU A 254 -11.77 13.37 19.32
CA LEU A 254 -13.22 13.17 19.19
C LEU A 254 -13.74 12.07 20.11
N GLU A 255 -12.99 10.98 20.29
CA GLU A 255 -13.37 9.88 21.20
C GLU A 255 -13.40 10.34 22.66
N THR A 256 -12.33 10.99 23.13
CA THR A 256 -12.26 11.47 24.52
C THR A 256 -13.32 12.52 24.84
N ASP A 257 -13.72 13.29 23.83
CA ASP A 257 -14.73 14.33 23.96
C ASP A 257 -16.17 13.79 23.82
N SER A 258 -16.37 12.53 23.37
CA SER A 258 -17.70 11.95 23.15
C SER A 258 -17.96 10.72 24.03
N TRP A 259 -17.48 9.55 23.65
CA TRP A 259 -17.84 8.28 24.28
C TRP A 259 -16.81 7.76 25.31
N ASP A 260 -15.53 8.11 25.17
CA ASP A 260 -14.46 7.63 26.06
C ASP A 260 -14.32 8.55 27.29
N ARG A 261 -15.40 8.66 28.06
CA ARG A 261 -15.52 9.40 29.31
C ARG A 261 -16.53 8.72 30.24
N GLU A 262 -16.38 8.90 31.55
CA GLU A 262 -17.19 8.21 32.59
C GLU A 262 -18.69 8.46 32.49
N ASP A 263 -19.12 9.65 32.02
CA ASP A 263 -20.51 10.11 31.91
C ASP A 263 -21.09 9.96 30.49
N ALA A 264 -20.44 9.17 29.62
CA ALA A 264 -20.87 8.99 28.24
C ALA A 264 -22.21 8.22 28.16
N VAL A 265 -23.18 8.76 27.45
CA VAL A 265 -24.48 8.15 27.18
C VAL A 265 -24.74 8.18 25.69
N GLU A 266 -25.14 7.02 25.13
CA GLU A 266 -25.52 6.94 23.71
C GLU A 266 -26.71 7.87 23.42
N ASP A 267 -26.54 8.74 22.42
CA ASP A 267 -27.62 9.55 21.87
C ASP A 267 -28.39 8.72 20.84
N MET A 268 -29.45 8.07 21.28
CA MET A 268 -30.34 7.26 20.43
C MET A 268 -31.19 8.09 19.47
N GLY A 269 -30.85 9.38 19.26
CA GLY A 269 -31.60 10.27 18.40
C GLY A 269 -32.94 10.69 18.98
N SER A 270 -33.02 10.82 20.28
CA SER A 270 -34.21 11.37 20.96
C SER A 270 -34.42 12.80 20.48
N VAL A 271 -35.43 12.99 19.63
CA VAL A 271 -35.94 14.32 19.29
C VAL A 271 -36.47 14.93 20.58
N SER A 272 -35.73 15.87 21.16
CA SER A 272 -36.30 16.72 22.22
C SER A 272 -37.54 17.40 21.66
N LYS A 273 -38.69 17.05 22.25
CA LYS A 273 -39.98 17.67 21.94
C LYS A 273 -39.97 19.13 22.35
#